data_df5ecf480dae036d04ff3dd035daaa90
#
_entry.id   df5ecf480dae036d04ff3dd035daaa90
#
_cell.length_a   1.000
_cell.length_b   1.000
_cell.length_c   1.000
_cell.angle_alpha   90.00
_cell.angle_beta   90.00
_cell.angle_gamma   90.00
#
_symmetry.space_group_name_H-M   'P 1'
#
loop_
_entity.id
_entity.type
_entity.pdbx_description
1 polymer ?
#
loop_
_entity_poly.entity_id
_entity_poly.type
_entity_poly.pdbx_seq_one_letter_code
_entity_poly.pdbx_strand_id
1 'polypeptide(L)'
;HTEPLTEAEASDRFPESVYRLANRWDKYLAIPEVEEAEAAKETFWLNPERRPFDQAEKELSFTMEDILDAQRRIRRFAPFLAACFPELEESAGIIESPLQDIPAMADSLWKDWGMTGQDGIQKGRVLIKLDSELAVAGSVKARGGIYEVLKVTEDLAFRAGILKETDDYSRLKEYREFFSGYT
;
A
#
# COMPACT_ATOMS: atom_id res chain seq x y z
N HIS A 1 34.13 2.02 -5.86
CA HIS A 1 34.09 3.28 -5.11
C HIS A 1 34.02 4.43 -6.11
N THR A 2 32.84 4.98 -6.32
CA THR A 2 32.69 6.28 -6.99
C THR A 2 32.87 7.32 -5.91
N GLU A 3 33.79 8.26 -6.11
CA GLU A 3 33.95 9.41 -5.22
C GLU A 3 32.61 10.15 -5.09
N PRO A 4 32.27 10.65 -3.90
CA PRO A 4 31.05 11.41 -3.71
C PRO A 4 31.08 12.66 -4.61
N LEU A 5 29.98 12.94 -5.27
CA LEU A 5 29.80 14.13 -6.09
C LEU A 5 30.03 15.38 -5.25
N THR A 6 30.76 16.37 -5.80
CA THR A 6 30.86 17.68 -5.19
C THR A 6 29.49 18.39 -5.16
N GLU A 7 29.35 19.35 -4.27
CA GLU A 7 28.10 20.14 -4.11
C GLU A 7 27.64 20.79 -5.42
N ALA A 8 28.55 21.25 -6.24
CA ALA A 8 28.26 21.84 -7.55
C ALA A 8 27.78 20.78 -8.59
N GLU A 9 28.41 19.62 -8.61
CA GLU A 9 28.03 18.52 -9.52
C GLU A 9 26.69 17.89 -9.18
N ALA A 10 26.32 17.84 -7.90
CA ALA A 10 25.05 17.32 -7.45
C ALA A 10 23.90 18.31 -7.72
N SER A 11 24.16 19.63 -7.54
CA SER A 11 23.17 20.68 -7.82
C SER A 11 22.78 20.78 -9.29
N ASP A 12 23.71 20.50 -10.21
CA ASP A 12 23.43 20.51 -11.65
C ASP A 12 22.71 19.25 -12.15
N ARG A 13 22.81 18.13 -11.43
CA ARG A 13 22.25 16.84 -11.86
C ARG A 13 20.91 16.47 -11.26
N PHE A 14 20.58 17.02 -10.08
CA PHE A 14 19.40 16.57 -9.34
C PHE A 14 18.53 17.74 -8.86
N PRO A 15 17.20 17.59 -8.81
CA PRO A 15 16.34 18.57 -8.15
C PRO A 15 16.79 18.81 -6.70
N GLU A 16 16.59 20.02 -6.19
CA GLU A 16 16.98 20.42 -4.83
C GLU A 16 16.49 19.45 -3.73
N SER A 17 15.35 18.82 -3.94
CA SER A 17 14.79 17.80 -3.04
C SER A 17 15.67 16.55 -2.93
N VAL A 18 16.22 16.09 -4.06
CA VAL A 18 17.11 14.91 -4.11
C VAL A 18 18.47 15.24 -3.55
N TYR A 19 18.97 16.44 -3.82
CA TYR A 19 20.22 16.96 -3.26
C TYR A 19 20.16 17.06 -1.72
N ARG A 20 19.06 17.57 -1.17
CA ARG A 20 18.85 17.62 0.29
C ARG A 20 18.82 16.24 0.94
N LEU A 21 18.29 15.22 0.23
CA LEU A 21 18.33 13.83 0.69
C LEU A 21 19.76 13.26 0.67
N ALA A 22 20.51 13.50 -0.40
CA ALA A 22 21.90 13.04 -0.51
C ALA A 22 22.80 13.64 0.59
N ASN A 23 22.66 14.94 0.88
CA ASN A 23 23.42 15.60 1.95
C ASN A 23 23.01 15.20 3.38
N ARG A 24 21.89 14.48 3.53
CA ARG A 24 21.48 13.92 4.82
C ARG A 24 21.95 12.48 5.02
N TRP A 25 22.53 11.86 3.98
CA TRP A 25 22.94 10.46 4.01
C TRP A 25 23.97 10.18 5.10
N ASP A 26 24.94 11.07 5.27
CA ASP A 26 25.98 10.96 6.30
C ASP A 26 25.40 10.82 7.71
N LYS A 27 24.25 11.45 7.97
CA LYS A 27 23.57 11.34 9.26
C LYS A 27 22.97 9.96 9.48
N TYR A 28 22.51 9.31 8.40
CA TYR A 28 21.98 7.96 8.47
C TYR A 28 23.10 6.92 8.58
N LEU A 29 24.23 7.13 7.90
CA LEU A 29 25.39 6.25 8.00
C LEU A 29 26.04 6.24 9.40
N ALA A 30 25.77 7.25 10.22
CA ALA A 30 26.19 7.27 11.62
C ALA A 30 25.32 6.36 12.53
N ILE A 31 24.24 5.77 12.00
CA ILE A 31 23.38 4.84 12.74
C ILE A 31 23.95 3.42 12.53
N PRO A 32 24.33 2.70 13.61
CA PRO A 32 24.99 1.40 13.50
C PRO A 32 24.24 0.39 12.63
N GLU A 33 22.92 0.34 12.71
CA GLU A 33 22.07 -0.58 11.93
C GLU A 33 22.08 -0.23 10.43
N VAL A 34 22.25 1.05 10.08
CA VAL A 34 22.37 1.50 8.68
C VAL A 34 23.75 1.12 8.13
N GLU A 35 24.83 1.28 8.91
CA GLU A 35 26.17 0.84 8.55
C GLU A 35 26.22 -0.70 8.34
N GLU A 36 25.56 -1.46 9.21
CA GLU A 36 25.45 -2.89 9.07
C GLU A 36 24.69 -3.30 7.82
N ALA A 37 23.58 -2.61 7.51
CA ALA A 37 22.78 -2.84 6.30
C ALA A 37 23.58 -2.50 5.02
N GLU A 38 24.37 -1.42 5.02
CA GLU A 38 25.26 -1.07 3.92
C GLU A 38 26.33 -2.16 3.70
N ALA A 39 26.84 -2.72 4.79
CA ALA A 39 27.80 -3.84 4.74
C ALA A 39 27.15 -5.20 4.40
N ALA A 40 25.86 -5.23 4.05
CA ALA A 40 25.07 -6.42 3.77
C ALA A 40 25.12 -7.46 4.93
N LYS A 41 25.21 -7.00 6.16
CA LYS A 41 25.11 -7.83 7.36
C LYS A 41 23.65 -7.99 7.74
N GLU A 42 23.34 -9.13 8.37
CA GLU A 42 22.03 -9.30 9.02
C GLU A 42 21.90 -8.29 10.16
N THR A 43 20.88 -7.45 10.07
CA THR A 43 20.63 -6.39 11.04
C THR A 43 19.17 -6.33 11.41
N PHE A 44 18.88 -5.83 12.61
CA PHE A 44 17.54 -5.65 13.14
C PHE A 44 17.44 -4.31 13.86
N TRP A 45 16.51 -3.48 13.43
CA TRP A 45 16.22 -2.21 14.09
C TRP A 45 14.87 -2.23 14.77
N LEU A 46 14.86 -2.01 16.07
CA LEU A 46 13.64 -1.82 16.84
C LEU A 46 13.44 -0.33 17.08
N ASN A 47 12.31 0.22 16.60
CA ASN A 47 11.99 1.63 16.80
C ASN A 47 11.96 1.96 18.31
N PRO A 48 12.92 2.75 18.83
CA PRO A 48 12.97 3.12 20.25
C PRO A 48 11.82 4.02 20.66
N GLU A 49 11.18 4.71 19.69
CA GLU A 49 10.04 5.60 19.92
C GLU A 49 8.69 4.90 19.75
N ARG A 50 8.70 3.57 19.63
CA ARG A 50 7.46 2.79 19.54
C ARG A 50 6.57 3.06 20.73
N ARG A 51 5.33 3.43 20.46
CA ARG A 51 4.28 3.68 21.46
C ARG A 51 3.13 2.69 21.29
N PRO A 52 2.38 2.40 22.37
CA PRO A 52 1.09 1.71 22.27
C PRO A 52 0.14 2.44 21.31
N PHE A 53 -0.72 1.69 20.62
CA PHE A 53 -1.59 2.25 19.58
C PHE A 53 -2.51 3.36 20.12
N ASP A 54 -3.08 3.18 21.30
CA ASP A 54 -3.96 4.14 21.98
C ASP A 54 -3.30 5.51 22.25
N GLN A 55 -1.97 5.55 22.29
CA GLN A 55 -1.20 6.79 22.40
C GLN A 55 -0.86 7.34 21.01
N ALA A 56 -0.42 6.46 20.08
CA ALA A 56 0.00 6.86 18.76
C ALA A 56 -1.16 7.36 17.89
N GLU A 57 -2.36 6.78 18.01
CA GLU A 57 -3.52 7.15 17.19
C GLU A 57 -3.92 8.63 17.33
N LYS A 58 -3.65 9.23 18.49
CA LYS A 58 -3.97 10.65 18.77
C LYS A 58 -3.11 11.64 17.96
N GLU A 59 -2.00 11.15 17.44
CA GLU A 59 -1.05 11.96 16.65
C GLU A 59 -1.13 11.65 15.16
N LEU A 60 -1.98 10.70 14.75
CA LEU A 60 -2.18 10.40 13.34
C LEU A 60 -2.93 11.55 12.66
N SER A 61 -2.58 11.80 11.39
CA SER A 61 -3.25 12.80 10.55
C SER A 61 -4.62 12.36 10.03
N PHE A 62 -5.04 11.15 10.33
CA PHE A 62 -6.33 10.56 9.96
C PHE A 62 -6.93 9.82 11.15
N THR A 63 -8.23 9.68 11.14
CA THR A 63 -9.05 9.07 12.21
C THR A 63 -9.60 7.71 11.76
N MET A 64 -10.17 6.96 12.70
CA MET A 64 -10.93 5.75 12.37
C MET A 64 -12.14 6.07 11.46
N GLU A 65 -12.76 7.24 11.61
CA GLU A 65 -13.87 7.66 10.73
C GLU A 65 -13.42 7.86 9.28
N ASP A 66 -12.21 8.39 9.05
CA ASP A 66 -11.65 8.52 7.70
C ASP A 66 -11.44 7.13 7.05
N ILE A 67 -11.01 6.15 7.83
CA ILE A 67 -10.86 4.75 7.36
C ILE A 67 -12.24 4.16 7.00
N LEU A 68 -13.22 4.36 7.86
CA LEU A 68 -14.59 3.86 7.62
C LEU A 68 -15.25 4.55 6.42
N ASP A 69 -15.00 5.85 6.23
CA ASP A 69 -15.46 6.58 5.05
C ASP A 69 -14.84 6.02 3.76
N ALA A 70 -13.54 5.77 3.78
CA ALA A 70 -12.85 5.14 2.65
C ALA A 70 -13.43 3.74 2.34
N GLN A 71 -13.71 2.94 3.37
CA GLN A 71 -14.36 1.63 3.21
C GLN A 71 -15.76 1.76 2.59
N ARG A 72 -16.58 2.70 3.07
CA ARG A 72 -17.92 2.96 2.52
C ARG A 72 -17.83 3.36 1.05
N ARG A 73 -16.88 4.23 0.69
CA ARG A 73 -16.66 4.67 -0.69
C ARG A 73 -16.32 3.50 -1.61
N ILE A 74 -15.37 2.64 -1.23
CA ILE A 74 -15.04 1.44 -1.99
C ILE A 74 -16.27 0.57 -2.23
N ARG A 75 -17.12 0.40 -1.22
CA ARG A 75 -18.36 -0.39 -1.34
C ARG A 75 -19.38 0.27 -2.26
N ARG A 76 -19.52 1.60 -2.26
CA ARG A 76 -20.38 2.31 -3.21
C ARG A 76 -19.94 2.13 -4.66
N PHE A 77 -18.63 2.10 -4.90
CA PHE A 77 -18.07 1.86 -6.22
C PHE A 77 -18.07 0.39 -6.67
N ALA A 78 -18.29 -0.56 -5.79
CA ALA A 78 -18.22 -1.98 -6.14
C ALA A 78 -19.12 -2.37 -7.33
N PRO A 79 -20.39 -1.93 -7.46
CA PRO A 79 -21.20 -2.20 -8.64
C PRO A 79 -20.62 -1.63 -9.94
N PHE A 80 -20.02 -0.45 -9.89
CA PHE A 80 -19.35 0.17 -11.03
C PHE A 80 -18.10 -0.64 -11.43
N LEU A 81 -17.29 -1.03 -10.48
CA LEU A 81 -16.08 -1.83 -10.71
C LEU A 81 -16.42 -3.20 -11.30
N ALA A 82 -17.39 -3.92 -10.76
CA ALA A 82 -17.86 -5.18 -11.34
C ALA A 82 -18.35 -5.02 -12.78
N ALA A 83 -19.03 -3.89 -13.06
CA ALA A 83 -19.53 -3.62 -14.39
C ALA A 83 -18.43 -3.18 -15.39
N CYS A 84 -17.25 -2.72 -14.93
CA CYS A 84 -16.13 -2.31 -15.77
C CYS A 84 -15.08 -3.43 -15.93
N PHE A 85 -14.94 -4.30 -14.94
CA PHE A 85 -13.91 -5.33 -14.86
C PHE A 85 -14.57 -6.70 -14.63
N PRO A 86 -14.74 -7.52 -15.70
CA PRO A 86 -15.41 -8.82 -15.60
C PRO A 86 -14.80 -9.76 -14.55
N GLU A 87 -13.49 -9.66 -14.31
CA GLU A 87 -12.79 -10.44 -13.30
C GLU A 87 -13.22 -10.12 -11.86
N LEU A 88 -13.95 -9.03 -11.64
CA LEU A 88 -14.51 -8.65 -10.33
C LEU A 88 -15.98 -9.08 -10.14
N GLU A 89 -16.57 -9.78 -11.10
CA GLU A 89 -17.98 -10.20 -11.01
C GLU A 89 -18.20 -11.15 -9.83
N GLU A 90 -17.32 -12.14 -9.64
CA GLU A 90 -17.41 -13.11 -8.55
C GLU A 90 -17.22 -12.47 -7.16
N SER A 91 -16.42 -11.43 -7.07
CA SER A 91 -16.17 -10.68 -5.83
C SER A 91 -17.16 -9.52 -5.62
N ALA A 92 -18.19 -9.41 -6.48
CA ALA A 92 -19.16 -8.30 -6.47
C ALA A 92 -18.48 -6.91 -6.49
N GLY A 93 -17.39 -6.78 -7.24
CA GLY A 93 -16.66 -5.51 -7.42
C GLY A 93 -15.63 -5.19 -6.35
N ILE A 94 -15.36 -6.10 -5.43
CA ILE A 94 -14.33 -5.92 -4.40
C ILE A 94 -12.97 -6.39 -4.92
N ILE A 95 -12.01 -5.47 -4.93
CA ILE A 95 -10.62 -5.78 -5.33
C ILE A 95 -9.90 -6.38 -4.13
N GLU A 96 -9.73 -7.69 -4.15
CA GLU A 96 -9.04 -8.44 -3.11
C GLU A 96 -8.19 -9.56 -3.72
N SER A 97 -6.95 -9.69 -3.24
CA SER A 97 -6.05 -10.75 -3.67
C SER A 97 -6.31 -12.03 -2.88
N PRO A 98 -6.13 -13.21 -3.53
CA PRO A 98 -6.26 -14.49 -2.85
C PRO A 98 -5.23 -14.66 -1.73
N LEU A 99 -5.58 -15.46 -0.73
CA LEU A 99 -4.64 -16.01 0.25
C LEU A 99 -4.37 -17.47 -0.11
N GLN A 100 -3.11 -17.80 -0.34
CA GLN A 100 -2.67 -19.16 -0.63
C GLN A 100 -1.84 -19.70 0.53
N ASP A 101 -2.16 -20.92 0.97
CA ASP A 101 -1.33 -21.66 1.93
C ASP A 101 -0.07 -22.20 1.24
N ILE A 102 1.10 -22.01 1.87
CA ILE A 102 2.38 -22.47 1.35
C ILE A 102 3.06 -23.41 2.35
N PRO A 103 2.53 -24.63 2.56
CA PRO A 103 2.98 -25.55 3.59
C PRO A 103 4.45 -25.97 3.42
N ALA A 104 4.94 -26.13 2.20
CA ALA A 104 6.34 -26.48 1.94
C ALA A 104 7.31 -25.40 2.45
N MET A 105 6.95 -24.11 2.30
CA MET A 105 7.75 -23.02 2.87
C MET A 105 7.62 -22.97 4.39
N ALA A 106 6.41 -23.22 4.91
CA ALA A 106 6.20 -23.31 6.35
C ALA A 106 7.10 -24.37 6.99
N ASP A 107 7.15 -25.55 6.40
CA ASP A 107 8.00 -26.65 6.90
C ASP A 107 9.49 -26.29 6.89
N SER A 108 9.96 -25.59 5.85
CA SER A 108 11.34 -25.12 5.78
C SER A 108 11.64 -24.08 6.86
N LEU A 109 10.77 -23.09 7.04
CA LEU A 109 10.93 -22.05 8.07
C LEU A 109 10.95 -22.65 9.48
N TRP A 110 10.04 -23.58 9.78
CA TRP A 110 10.01 -24.25 11.09
C TRP A 110 11.26 -25.05 11.37
N LYS A 111 11.81 -25.71 10.33
CA LYS A 111 13.08 -26.44 10.42
C LYS A 111 14.25 -25.48 10.68
N ASP A 112 14.33 -24.38 9.92
CA ASP A 112 15.42 -23.41 10.03
C ASP A 112 15.42 -22.71 11.39
N TRP A 113 14.24 -22.49 11.96
CA TRP A 113 14.08 -21.90 13.31
C TRP A 113 14.18 -22.93 14.45
N GLY A 114 14.48 -24.20 14.14
CA GLY A 114 14.58 -25.26 15.13
C GLY A 114 13.27 -25.64 15.81
N MET A 115 12.13 -25.22 15.26
CA MET A 115 10.80 -25.48 15.81
C MET A 115 10.36 -26.91 15.48
N THR A 116 10.72 -27.86 16.31
CA THR A 116 10.47 -29.29 16.07
C THR A 116 9.06 -29.75 16.44
N GLY A 117 8.26 -28.88 17.06
CA GLY A 117 6.95 -29.22 17.61
C GLY A 117 7.01 -29.91 18.98
N GLN A 118 8.21 -30.18 19.51
CA GLN A 118 8.41 -30.71 20.86
C GLN A 118 8.41 -29.61 21.94
N ASP A 119 8.56 -28.36 21.52
CA ASP A 119 8.72 -27.21 22.42
C ASP A 119 7.36 -26.67 22.93
N GLY A 120 6.26 -27.39 22.69
CA GLY A 120 4.92 -26.92 23.04
C GLY A 120 4.43 -25.73 22.21
N ILE A 121 5.21 -25.25 21.24
CA ILE A 121 4.85 -24.17 20.34
C ILE A 121 4.02 -24.75 19.19
N GLN A 122 2.77 -24.28 19.08
CA GLN A 122 1.91 -24.70 17.98
C GLN A 122 2.38 -24.05 16.68
N LYS A 123 2.74 -24.89 15.70
CA LYS A 123 3.10 -24.42 14.35
C LYS A 123 1.92 -23.74 13.71
N GLY A 124 2.09 -22.47 13.36
CA GLY A 124 1.10 -21.72 12.60
C GLY A 124 1.11 -22.07 11.11
N ARG A 125 0.18 -21.48 10.36
CA ARG A 125 0.17 -21.55 8.90
C ARG A 125 0.99 -20.38 8.32
N VAL A 126 1.66 -20.64 7.22
CA VAL A 126 2.30 -19.58 6.41
C VAL A 126 1.46 -19.39 5.17
N LEU A 127 0.99 -18.17 4.99
CA LEU A 127 0.12 -17.78 3.90
C LEU A 127 0.81 -16.71 3.05
N ILE A 128 0.68 -16.80 1.75
CA ILE A 128 1.07 -15.74 0.82
C ILE A 128 -0.17 -15.00 0.32
N LYS A 129 -0.14 -13.68 0.39
CA LYS A 129 -1.13 -12.83 -0.24
C LYS A 129 -0.70 -12.54 -1.68
N LEU A 130 -1.46 -13.05 -2.64
CA LEU A 130 -1.10 -12.99 -4.07
C LEU A 130 -1.51 -11.65 -4.68
N ASP A 131 -0.82 -10.57 -4.33
CA ASP A 131 -1.11 -9.24 -4.89
C ASP A 131 -0.80 -9.14 -6.39
N SER A 132 -0.04 -10.09 -6.94
CA SER A 132 0.13 -10.27 -8.39
C SER A 132 -1.15 -10.69 -9.12
N GLU A 133 -2.12 -11.24 -8.39
CA GLU A 133 -3.43 -11.68 -8.94
C GLU A 133 -4.54 -10.67 -8.66
N LEU A 134 -4.21 -9.48 -8.17
CA LEU A 134 -5.21 -8.41 -8.00
C LEU A 134 -5.81 -8.04 -9.35
N ALA A 135 -7.13 -8.04 -9.40
CA ALA A 135 -7.89 -7.54 -10.54
C ALA A 135 -7.47 -6.10 -10.91
N VAL A 136 -7.74 -5.67 -12.12
CA VAL A 136 -7.48 -4.34 -12.67
C VAL A 136 -6.01 -4.12 -13.06
N ALA A 137 -5.03 -4.40 -12.20
CA ALA A 137 -3.64 -4.06 -12.47
C ALA A 137 -2.61 -5.15 -12.10
N GLY A 138 -3.03 -6.28 -11.57
CA GLY A 138 -2.09 -7.36 -11.17
C GLY A 138 -1.01 -6.91 -10.18
N SER A 139 -1.30 -5.92 -9.36
CA SER A 139 -0.36 -5.39 -8.37
C SER A 139 -1.07 -4.63 -7.25
N VAL A 140 -0.36 -4.38 -6.15
CA VAL A 140 -0.85 -3.57 -5.01
C VAL A 140 -1.36 -2.18 -5.43
N LYS A 141 -0.94 -1.65 -6.59
CA LYS A 141 -1.42 -0.37 -7.15
C LYS A 141 -2.90 -0.39 -7.50
N ALA A 142 -3.47 -1.57 -7.78
CA ALA A 142 -4.90 -1.74 -7.98
C ALA A 142 -5.76 -1.33 -6.76
N ARG A 143 -5.20 -1.26 -5.57
CA ARG A 143 -5.93 -0.85 -4.35
C ARG A 143 -5.70 0.62 -4.00
N GLY A 144 -4.46 1.05 -3.83
CA GLY A 144 -4.16 2.42 -3.42
C GLY A 144 -4.40 3.44 -4.54
N GLY A 145 -3.84 3.21 -5.72
CA GLY A 145 -3.95 4.14 -6.85
C GLY A 145 -5.39 4.30 -7.33
N ILE A 146 -6.14 3.19 -7.44
CA ILE A 146 -7.54 3.27 -7.88
C ILE A 146 -8.41 4.02 -6.87
N TYR A 147 -8.14 3.91 -5.58
CA TYR A 147 -8.91 4.61 -4.56
C TYR A 147 -8.90 6.14 -4.76
N GLU A 148 -7.75 6.72 -5.06
CA GLU A 148 -7.65 8.15 -5.35
C GLU A 148 -8.48 8.55 -6.59
N VAL A 149 -8.44 7.74 -7.64
CA VAL A 149 -9.26 7.96 -8.83
C VAL A 149 -10.74 7.90 -8.48
N LEU A 150 -11.18 6.90 -7.70
CA LEU A 150 -12.57 6.76 -7.29
C LEU A 150 -13.03 7.96 -6.44
N LYS A 151 -12.19 8.41 -5.50
CA LYS A 151 -12.49 9.56 -4.66
C LYS A 151 -12.67 10.85 -5.47
N VAL A 152 -11.74 11.13 -6.39
CA VAL A 152 -11.84 12.30 -7.27
C VAL A 152 -13.06 12.19 -8.16
N THR A 153 -13.38 11.00 -8.69
CA THR A 153 -14.57 10.75 -9.51
C THR A 153 -15.85 11.04 -8.73
N GLU A 154 -15.95 10.57 -7.48
CA GLU A 154 -17.09 10.82 -6.60
C GLU A 154 -17.27 12.31 -6.33
N ASP A 155 -16.19 13.00 -5.95
CA ASP A 155 -16.19 14.43 -5.67
C ASP A 155 -16.67 15.26 -6.88
N LEU A 156 -16.20 14.92 -8.09
CA LEU A 156 -16.62 15.56 -9.32
C LEU A 156 -18.09 15.29 -9.64
N ALA A 157 -18.53 14.03 -9.49
CA ALA A 157 -19.91 13.63 -9.73
C ALA A 157 -20.89 14.32 -8.77
N PHE A 158 -20.53 14.47 -7.51
CA PHE A 158 -21.35 15.17 -6.51
C PHE A 158 -21.44 16.66 -6.82
N ARG A 159 -20.32 17.32 -7.14
CA ARG A 159 -20.31 18.74 -7.52
C ARG A 159 -21.13 19.02 -8.77
N ALA A 160 -21.14 18.09 -9.71
CA ALA A 160 -21.93 18.20 -10.94
C ALA A 160 -23.40 17.78 -10.79
N GLY A 161 -23.80 17.26 -9.62
CA GLY A 161 -25.15 16.75 -9.38
C GLY A 161 -25.48 15.46 -10.14
N ILE A 162 -24.44 14.74 -10.62
CA ILE A 162 -24.56 13.48 -11.36
C ILE A 162 -24.92 12.32 -10.42
N LEU A 163 -24.31 12.31 -9.23
CA LEU A 163 -24.52 11.30 -8.19
C LEU A 163 -24.84 11.93 -6.84
N LYS A 164 -25.52 11.12 -6.04
CA LYS A 164 -25.62 11.25 -4.57
C LYS A 164 -25.07 9.98 -3.94
N GLU A 165 -24.68 10.04 -2.68
CA GLU A 165 -24.11 8.92 -1.94
C GLU A 165 -24.99 7.66 -1.93
N THR A 166 -26.31 7.84 -2.04
CA THR A 166 -27.31 6.76 -2.02
C THR A 166 -27.63 6.16 -3.38
N ASP A 167 -27.05 6.70 -4.45
CA ASP A 167 -27.34 6.26 -5.82
C ASP A 167 -26.59 4.96 -6.17
N ASP A 168 -27.05 4.27 -7.21
CA ASP A 168 -26.32 3.16 -7.82
C ASP A 168 -25.18 3.70 -8.69
N TYR A 169 -23.94 3.44 -8.26
CA TYR A 169 -22.74 3.94 -8.92
C TYR A 169 -22.44 3.26 -10.27
N SER A 170 -23.09 2.11 -10.59
CA SER A 170 -22.97 1.50 -11.92
C SER A 170 -23.34 2.47 -13.05
N ARG A 171 -24.21 3.46 -12.76
CA ARG A 171 -24.61 4.52 -13.68
C ARG A 171 -23.47 5.42 -14.13
N LEU A 172 -22.34 5.46 -13.43
CA LEU A 172 -21.18 6.26 -13.85
C LEU A 172 -20.71 5.96 -15.27
N LYS A 173 -20.96 4.75 -15.78
CA LYS A 173 -20.68 4.39 -17.18
C LYS A 173 -21.37 5.29 -18.20
N GLU A 174 -22.53 5.82 -17.86
CA GLU A 174 -23.33 6.69 -18.74
C GLU A 174 -22.71 8.10 -18.87
N TYR A 175 -21.82 8.47 -17.94
CA TYR A 175 -21.22 9.81 -17.85
C TYR A 175 -19.76 9.87 -18.34
N ARG A 176 -19.36 8.93 -19.18
CA ARG A 176 -17.99 8.86 -19.72
C ARG A 176 -17.54 10.16 -20.38
N GLU A 177 -18.42 10.82 -21.14
CA GLU A 177 -18.10 12.09 -21.81
C GLU A 177 -17.80 13.20 -20.80
N PHE A 178 -18.57 13.28 -19.71
CA PHE A 178 -18.31 14.25 -18.64
C PHE A 178 -16.92 14.07 -18.06
N PHE A 179 -16.54 12.83 -17.73
CA PHE A 179 -15.23 12.55 -17.12
C PHE A 179 -14.06 12.65 -18.09
N SER A 180 -14.27 12.55 -19.40
CA SER A 180 -13.19 12.67 -20.39
C SER A 180 -12.53 14.06 -20.44
N GLY A 181 -13.16 15.08 -19.88
CA GLY A 181 -12.58 16.41 -19.72
C GLY A 181 -11.63 16.58 -18.53
N TYR A 182 -11.49 15.55 -17.70
CA TYR A 182 -10.61 15.55 -16.52
C TYR A 182 -9.48 14.54 -16.75
N THR A 183 -8.31 15.03 -17.15
CA THR A 183 -7.09 14.23 -17.38
C THR A 183 -5.95 14.70 -16.48
#